data_631d546e2030900e44e87783e5fb990d
#
_entry.id   631d546e2030900e44e87783e5fb990d
#
_cell.length_a   1.000
_cell.length_b   1.000
_cell.length_c   1.000
_cell.angle_alpha   90.00
_cell.angle_beta   90.00
_cell.angle_gamma   90.00
#
_symmetry.space_group_name_H-M   'P 1'
#
loop_
_entity.id
_entity.type
_entity.pdbx_description
1 polymer ?
#
loop_
_entity_poly.entity_id
_entity_poly.type
_entity_poly.pdbx_seq_one_letter_code
_entity_poly.pdbx_strand_id
1 'polypeptide(L)'
;MDMTMANCREFVSVLASDAPAPGGGGAAALVGAIGTALGNMVGSLTVGKKKYAEVEAEIIELKAKCDALQTELLNQVEADEVNFLPLAKAYGIPKDDPNRDTIMEEATLIACSTPVKIMELCCQAIGYIKVFAEKGSRLAVSDAGCGAVCCKAALQAASLNVFINTKTLKNREKAEEMNAYCLKMLSEYGAMADEIFNTVKAGFGV
;
A
#
# COMPACT_ATOMS: atom_id res chain seq x y z
N MET A 1 11.08 -5.02 16.89
CA MET A 1 9.90 -4.54 17.68
C MET A 1 8.78 -4.37 16.68
N ASP A 2 7.63 -4.96 16.90
CA ASP A 2 6.49 -4.77 15.98
C ASP A 2 6.01 -3.31 16.05
N MET A 3 6.37 -2.54 15.03
CA MET A 3 6.06 -1.12 14.93
C MET A 3 4.57 -0.83 14.75
N THR A 4 3.76 -1.83 14.40
CA THR A 4 2.29 -1.67 14.33
C THR A 4 1.65 -1.64 15.72
N MET A 5 2.35 -2.12 16.75
CA MET A 5 1.93 -2.04 18.15
C MET A 5 2.40 -0.76 18.86
N ALA A 6 3.28 0.03 18.21
CA ALA A 6 3.71 1.32 18.73
C ALA A 6 2.57 2.36 18.63
N ASN A 7 2.59 3.35 19.50
CA ASN A 7 1.69 4.48 19.32
C ASN A 7 2.12 5.36 18.13
N CYS A 8 1.20 6.15 17.58
CA CYS A 8 1.48 6.97 16.39
C CYS A 8 2.68 7.90 16.55
N ARG A 9 2.91 8.47 17.75
CA ARG A 9 4.05 9.37 18.00
C ARG A 9 5.36 8.62 17.98
N GLU A 10 5.40 7.44 18.55
CA GLU A 10 6.56 6.56 18.57
C GLU A 10 6.90 6.08 17.16
N PHE A 11 5.92 5.60 16.39
CA PHE A 11 6.12 5.22 14.99
C PHE A 11 6.75 6.35 14.17
N VAL A 12 6.17 7.56 14.23
CA VAL A 12 6.67 8.72 13.49
C VAL A 12 8.07 9.14 13.98
N SER A 13 8.35 9.05 15.29
CA SER A 13 9.66 9.39 15.85
C SER A 13 10.73 8.43 15.37
N VAL A 14 10.46 7.12 15.36
CA VAL A 14 11.41 6.10 14.86
C VAL A 14 11.62 6.25 13.36
N LEU A 15 10.54 6.44 12.58
CA LEU A 15 10.64 6.67 11.13
C LEU A 15 11.50 7.90 10.78
N ALA A 16 11.50 8.93 11.62
CA ALA A 16 12.29 10.16 11.43
C ALA A 16 13.74 10.06 11.91
N SER A 17 14.14 8.93 12.48
CA SER A 17 15.49 8.71 13.03
C SER A 17 16.44 8.09 12.00
N ASP A 18 17.62 7.71 12.42
CA ASP A 18 18.61 6.93 11.66
C ASP A 18 18.41 5.41 11.79
N ALA A 19 17.30 4.98 12.40
CA ALA A 19 16.96 3.57 12.50
C ALA A 19 16.78 2.95 11.09
N PRO A 20 17.28 1.73 10.85
CA PRO A 20 17.19 1.10 9.54
C PRO A 20 15.75 0.74 9.13
N ALA A 21 14.84 0.66 10.08
CA ALA A 21 13.41 0.37 9.89
C ALA A 21 12.56 0.99 11.03
N PRO A 22 11.28 1.33 10.77
CA PRO A 22 10.61 1.26 9.47
C PRO A 22 11.15 2.28 8.48
N GLY A 23 11.17 1.93 7.19
CA GLY A 23 11.52 2.82 6.10
C GLY A 23 10.30 3.22 5.26
N GLY A 24 10.58 3.63 4.01
CA GLY A 24 9.55 4.07 3.07
C GLY A 24 8.51 3.00 2.72
N GLY A 25 8.89 1.71 2.68
CA GLY A 25 7.98 0.61 2.43
C GLY A 25 7.04 0.36 3.60
N GLY A 26 7.56 0.27 4.82
CA GLY A 26 6.75 0.15 6.03
C GLY A 26 5.80 1.33 6.22
N ALA A 27 6.26 2.56 5.93
CA ALA A 27 5.41 3.75 5.95
C ALA A 27 4.30 3.68 4.89
N ALA A 28 4.62 3.21 3.67
CA ALA A 28 3.61 3.03 2.61
C ALA A 28 2.55 2.01 3.00
N ALA A 29 2.96 0.88 3.62
CA ALA A 29 2.04 -0.13 4.12
C ALA A 29 1.06 0.43 5.15
N LEU A 30 1.55 1.19 6.13
CA LEU A 30 0.72 1.84 7.14
C LEU A 30 -0.26 2.85 6.52
N VAL A 31 0.19 3.69 5.59
CA VAL A 31 -0.68 4.66 4.88
C VAL A 31 -1.75 3.93 4.07
N GLY A 32 -1.41 2.82 3.41
CA GLY A 32 -2.36 1.96 2.70
C GLY A 32 -3.43 1.37 3.63
N ALA A 33 -3.02 0.90 4.82
CA ALA A 33 -3.95 0.39 5.85
C ALA A 33 -4.91 1.48 6.33
N ILE A 34 -4.41 2.70 6.57
CA ILE A 34 -5.23 3.87 6.95
C ILE A 34 -6.25 4.20 5.85
N GLY A 35 -5.78 4.24 4.57
CA GLY A 35 -6.65 4.50 3.43
C GLY A 35 -7.76 3.46 3.30
N THR A 36 -7.42 2.17 3.47
CA THR A 36 -8.38 1.06 3.45
C THR A 36 -9.40 1.18 4.59
N ALA A 37 -8.94 1.55 5.80
CA ALA A 37 -9.82 1.75 6.96
C ALA A 37 -10.82 2.89 6.75
N LEU A 38 -10.41 4.00 6.12
CA LEU A 38 -11.31 5.10 5.75
C LEU A 38 -12.42 4.64 4.79
N GLY A 39 -12.06 3.85 3.77
CA GLY A 39 -13.07 3.24 2.89
C GLY A 39 -14.02 2.32 3.66
N ASN A 40 -13.49 1.45 4.52
CA ASN A 40 -14.28 0.53 5.34
C ASN A 40 -15.22 1.25 6.32
N MET A 41 -14.83 2.42 6.83
CA MET A 41 -15.68 3.28 7.66
C MET A 41 -16.96 3.69 6.91
N VAL A 42 -16.87 4.02 5.61
CA VAL A 42 -18.05 4.32 4.79
C VAL A 42 -19.00 3.13 4.74
N GLY A 43 -18.45 1.91 4.57
CA GLY A 43 -19.21 0.66 4.63
C GLY A 43 -19.91 0.50 6.00
N SER A 44 -19.18 0.70 7.10
CA SER A 44 -19.72 0.61 8.47
C SER A 44 -20.86 1.60 8.70
N LEU A 45 -20.78 2.79 8.13
CA LEU A 45 -21.82 3.82 8.20
C LEU A 45 -22.97 3.61 7.18
N THR A 46 -22.88 2.57 6.35
CA THR A 46 -23.92 2.20 5.37
C THR A 46 -24.82 1.07 5.88
N VAL A 47 -24.22 0.04 6.46
CA VAL A 47 -24.90 -1.16 6.96
C VAL A 47 -25.96 -0.81 8.02
N GLY A 48 -27.10 -1.51 7.99
CA GLY A 48 -28.23 -1.34 8.92
C GLY A 48 -29.12 -0.15 8.62
N LYS A 49 -28.88 0.61 7.54
CA LYS A 49 -29.72 1.75 7.19
C LYS A 49 -30.72 1.37 6.08
N LYS A 50 -32.01 1.53 6.34
CA LYS A 50 -33.10 1.22 5.39
C LYS A 50 -32.86 1.78 3.98
N LYS A 51 -32.28 2.98 3.89
CA LYS A 51 -31.98 3.64 2.60
C LYS A 51 -31.03 2.84 1.70
N TYR A 52 -30.18 2.00 2.29
CA TYR A 52 -29.12 1.24 1.60
C TYR A 52 -29.38 -0.28 1.62
N ALA A 53 -30.60 -0.72 1.94
CA ALA A 53 -30.95 -2.14 2.06
C ALA A 53 -30.66 -2.95 0.78
N GLU A 54 -30.81 -2.36 -0.40
CA GLU A 54 -30.57 -3.03 -1.69
C GLU A 54 -29.09 -3.36 -1.92
N VAL A 55 -28.15 -2.60 -1.33
CA VAL A 55 -26.70 -2.78 -1.49
C VAL A 55 -26.04 -3.38 -0.25
N GLU A 56 -26.79 -3.61 0.83
CA GLU A 56 -26.26 -3.98 2.13
C GLU A 56 -25.42 -5.24 2.10
N ALA A 57 -25.89 -6.28 1.40
CA ALA A 57 -25.16 -7.56 1.31
C ALA A 57 -23.80 -7.39 0.62
N GLU A 58 -23.73 -6.63 -0.46
CA GLU A 58 -22.48 -6.30 -1.16
C GLU A 58 -21.54 -5.49 -0.26
N ILE A 59 -22.06 -4.51 0.47
CA ILE A 59 -21.29 -3.69 1.39
C ILE A 59 -20.72 -4.53 2.54
N ILE A 60 -21.47 -5.46 3.10
CA ILE A 60 -21.00 -6.38 4.15
C ILE A 60 -19.83 -7.24 3.64
N GLU A 61 -19.96 -7.80 2.44
CA GLU A 61 -18.88 -8.60 1.83
C GLU A 61 -17.62 -7.76 1.61
N LEU A 62 -17.76 -6.54 1.08
CA LEU A 62 -16.63 -5.64 0.84
C LEU A 62 -15.96 -5.20 2.15
N LYS A 63 -16.72 -4.98 3.21
CA LYS A 63 -16.17 -4.70 4.53
C LYS A 63 -15.27 -5.82 5.03
N ALA A 64 -15.72 -7.07 4.93
CA ALA A 64 -14.90 -8.22 5.33
C ALA A 64 -13.60 -8.31 4.52
N LYS A 65 -13.65 -8.02 3.20
CA LYS A 65 -12.46 -7.93 2.36
C LYS A 65 -11.52 -6.79 2.79
N CYS A 66 -12.07 -5.63 3.17
CA CYS A 66 -11.28 -4.51 3.69
C CYS A 66 -10.64 -4.82 5.04
N ASP A 67 -11.32 -5.53 5.95
CA ASP A 67 -10.76 -5.95 7.24
C ASP A 67 -9.54 -6.86 7.03
N ALA A 68 -9.66 -7.83 6.10
CA ALA A 68 -8.53 -8.68 5.73
C ALA A 68 -7.37 -7.89 5.09
N LEU A 69 -7.68 -6.94 4.19
CA LEU A 69 -6.69 -6.08 3.55
C LEU A 69 -5.96 -5.17 4.53
N GLN A 70 -6.67 -4.58 5.50
CA GLN A 70 -6.05 -3.77 6.57
C GLN A 70 -5.04 -4.60 7.36
N THR A 71 -5.43 -5.81 7.75
CA THR A 71 -4.55 -6.74 8.47
C THR A 71 -3.32 -7.08 7.64
N GLU A 72 -3.51 -7.40 6.37
CA GLU A 72 -2.40 -7.76 5.48
C GLU A 72 -1.45 -6.57 5.24
N LEU A 73 -1.97 -5.36 5.04
CA LEU A 73 -1.16 -4.15 4.91
C LEU A 73 -0.36 -3.85 6.19
N LEU A 74 -0.94 -4.04 7.36
CA LEU A 74 -0.21 -3.89 8.62
C LEU A 74 0.91 -4.94 8.75
N ASN A 75 0.66 -6.20 8.34
CA ASN A 75 1.70 -7.23 8.32
C ASN A 75 2.86 -6.87 7.37
N GLN A 76 2.60 -6.10 6.29
CA GLN A 76 3.66 -5.65 5.39
C GLN A 76 4.62 -4.63 6.04
N VAL A 77 4.25 -3.98 7.13
CA VAL A 77 5.16 -3.06 7.87
C VAL A 77 6.37 -3.83 8.41
N GLU A 78 6.14 -4.98 9.06
CA GLU A 78 7.22 -5.85 9.55
C GLU A 78 7.90 -6.61 8.41
N ALA A 79 7.12 -7.07 7.43
CA ALA A 79 7.66 -7.80 6.28
C ALA A 79 8.66 -6.97 5.48
N ASP A 80 8.46 -5.65 5.37
CA ASP A 80 9.39 -4.73 4.69
C ASP A 80 10.76 -4.71 5.38
N GLU A 81 10.77 -4.63 6.71
CA GLU A 81 12.00 -4.73 7.50
C GLU A 81 12.70 -6.07 7.30
N VAL A 82 11.96 -7.17 7.49
CA VAL A 82 12.51 -8.54 7.42
C VAL A 82 13.08 -8.84 6.03
N ASN A 83 12.38 -8.46 4.98
CA ASN A 83 12.79 -8.74 3.59
C ASN A 83 13.89 -7.80 3.09
N PHE A 84 14.09 -6.65 3.74
CA PHE A 84 15.22 -5.76 3.44
C PHE A 84 16.52 -6.21 4.11
N LEU A 85 16.49 -6.90 5.24
CA LEU A 85 17.67 -7.31 6.00
C LEU A 85 18.73 -8.09 5.18
N PRO A 86 18.36 -9.06 4.30
CA PRO A 86 19.34 -9.75 3.44
C PRO A 86 20.11 -8.78 2.54
N LEU A 87 19.41 -7.81 1.93
CA LEU A 87 20.01 -6.81 1.06
C LEU A 87 20.92 -5.85 1.84
N ALA A 88 20.48 -5.39 3.00
CA ALA A 88 21.30 -4.56 3.87
C ALA A 88 22.61 -5.25 4.26
N LYS A 89 22.59 -6.54 4.58
CA LYS A 89 23.79 -7.35 4.86
C LYS A 89 24.66 -7.53 3.62
N ALA A 90 24.07 -7.76 2.45
CA ALA A 90 24.78 -7.99 1.20
C ALA A 90 25.61 -6.77 0.75
N TYR A 91 25.19 -5.55 1.11
CA TYR A 91 26.01 -4.34 0.86
C TYR A 91 27.38 -4.37 1.55
N GLY A 92 27.52 -5.07 2.67
CA GLY A 92 28.78 -5.24 3.40
C GLY A 92 29.75 -6.28 2.80
N ILE A 93 29.32 -7.07 1.80
CA ILE A 93 30.18 -8.07 1.14
C ILE A 93 31.26 -7.36 0.31
N PRO A 94 32.56 -7.75 0.41
CA PRO A 94 33.63 -7.20 -0.39
C PRO A 94 33.34 -7.25 -1.89
N LYS A 95 33.79 -6.23 -2.64
CA LYS A 95 33.49 -6.14 -4.08
C LYS A 95 34.16 -7.24 -4.93
N ASP A 96 35.22 -7.82 -4.43
CA ASP A 96 36.01 -8.89 -5.02
C ASP A 96 35.56 -10.30 -4.61
N ASP A 97 34.54 -10.42 -3.77
CA ASP A 97 33.94 -11.72 -3.42
C ASP A 97 33.25 -12.32 -4.65
N PRO A 98 33.59 -13.54 -5.08
CA PRO A 98 33.04 -14.16 -6.28
C PRO A 98 31.53 -14.44 -6.21
N ASN A 99 30.97 -14.54 -5.00
CA ASN A 99 29.55 -14.82 -4.78
C ASN A 99 28.73 -13.55 -4.59
N ARG A 100 29.38 -12.39 -4.44
CA ARG A 100 28.70 -11.13 -4.11
C ARG A 100 27.56 -10.80 -5.07
N ASP A 101 27.79 -10.97 -6.34
CA ASP A 101 26.80 -10.63 -7.37
C ASP A 101 25.53 -11.48 -7.28
N THR A 102 25.69 -12.78 -7.06
CA THR A 102 24.56 -13.71 -6.89
C THR A 102 23.78 -13.40 -5.62
N ILE A 103 24.50 -13.17 -4.51
CA ILE A 103 23.87 -12.84 -3.22
C ILE A 103 23.12 -11.50 -3.30
N MET A 104 23.71 -10.49 -3.96
CA MET A 104 23.08 -9.19 -4.17
C MET A 104 21.80 -9.31 -5.02
N GLU A 105 21.85 -10.10 -6.09
CA GLU A 105 20.70 -10.32 -6.98
C GLU A 105 19.53 -10.97 -6.23
N GLU A 106 19.78 -12.07 -5.52
CA GLU A 106 18.78 -12.78 -4.74
C GLU A 106 18.19 -11.89 -3.63
N ALA A 107 19.04 -11.21 -2.88
CA ALA A 107 18.62 -10.31 -1.80
C ALA A 107 17.81 -9.13 -2.32
N THR A 108 18.15 -8.60 -3.50
CA THR A 108 17.40 -7.51 -4.12
C THR A 108 16.01 -7.97 -4.56
N LEU A 109 15.87 -9.17 -5.12
CA LEU A 109 14.57 -9.73 -5.48
C LEU A 109 13.67 -9.94 -4.26
N ILE A 110 14.25 -10.42 -3.15
CA ILE A 110 13.54 -10.55 -1.88
C ILE A 110 13.07 -9.17 -1.38
N ALA A 111 13.96 -8.16 -1.40
CA ALA A 111 13.64 -6.81 -0.97
C ALA A 111 12.56 -6.14 -1.86
N CYS A 112 12.42 -6.52 -3.12
CA CYS A 112 11.35 -6.05 -4.00
C CYS A 112 9.98 -6.68 -3.70
N SER A 113 9.93 -7.85 -3.07
CA SER A 113 8.69 -8.61 -2.92
C SER A 113 7.64 -7.89 -2.07
N THR A 114 8.05 -7.30 -0.95
CA THR A 114 7.14 -6.57 -0.05
C THR A 114 6.56 -5.30 -0.68
N PRO A 115 7.36 -4.38 -1.25
CA PRO A 115 6.77 -3.19 -1.87
C PRO A 115 5.86 -3.51 -3.07
N VAL A 116 6.14 -4.55 -3.86
CA VAL A 116 5.21 -5.04 -4.90
C VAL A 116 3.90 -5.51 -4.26
N LYS A 117 3.97 -6.29 -3.18
CA LYS A 117 2.78 -6.75 -2.46
C LYS A 117 1.96 -5.60 -1.89
N ILE A 118 2.60 -4.57 -1.32
CA ILE A 118 1.92 -3.35 -0.84
C ILE A 118 1.17 -2.67 -1.99
N MET A 119 1.79 -2.56 -3.18
CA MET A 119 1.14 -1.99 -4.35
C MET A 119 -0.11 -2.77 -4.75
N GLU A 120 -0.04 -4.10 -4.80
CA GLU A 120 -1.17 -4.98 -5.12
C GLU A 120 -2.33 -4.81 -4.13
N LEU A 121 -2.03 -4.73 -2.83
CA LEU A 121 -3.02 -4.53 -1.78
C LEU A 121 -3.67 -3.14 -1.89
N CYS A 122 -2.90 -2.09 -2.18
CA CYS A 122 -3.41 -0.74 -2.42
C CYS A 122 -4.33 -0.69 -3.66
N CYS A 123 -4.01 -1.41 -4.73
CA CYS A 123 -4.87 -1.53 -5.91
C CYS A 123 -6.23 -2.13 -5.56
N GLN A 124 -6.23 -3.21 -4.78
CA GLN A 124 -7.47 -3.84 -4.30
C GLN A 124 -8.28 -2.86 -3.42
N ALA A 125 -7.61 -2.17 -2.49
CA ALA A 125 -8.24 -1.18 -1.63
C ALA A 125 -8.93 -0.07 -2.44
N ILE A 126 -8.24 0.49 -3.44
CA ILE A 126 -8.80 1.53 -4.32
C ILE A 126 -10.06 1.01 -5.05
N GLY A 127 -10.02 -0.23 -5.55
CA GLY A 127 -11.19 -0.86 -6.18
C GLY A 127 -12.38 -0.97 -5.22
N TYR A 128 -12.17 -1.36 -3.96
CA TYR A 128 -13.25 -1.45 -2.96
C TYR A 128 -13.76 -0.08 -2.54
N ILE A 129 -12.86 0.90 -2.38
CA ILE A 129 -13.20 2.29 -2.04
C ILE A 129 -14.09 2.90 -3.13
N LYS A 130 -13.86 2.58 -4.42
CA LYS A 130 -14.74 3.02 -5.52
C LYS A 130 -16.18 2.60 -5.28
N VAL A 131 -16.41 1.34 -4.92
CA VAL A 131 -17.77 0.84 -4.63
C VAL A 131 -18.39 1.55 -3.43
N PHE A 132 -17.62 1.77 -2.36
CA PHE A 132 -18.09 2.54 -1.21
C PHE A 132 -18.43 3.99 -1.56
N ALA A 133 -17.65 4.65 -2.43
CA ALA A 133 -17.93 6.00 -2.89
C ALA A 133 -19.24 6.06 -3.73
N GLU A 134 -19.50 5.04 -4.54
CA GLU A 134 -20.66 4.97 -5.41
C GLU A 134 -21.95 4.59 -4.66
N LYS A 135 -21.88 3.57 -3.80
CA LYS A 135 -23.04 2.90 -3.19
C LYS A 135 -23.20 3.17 -1.70
N GLY A 136 -22.17 3.64 -1.02
CA GLY A 136 -22.15 3.82 0.41
C GLY A 136 -22.86 5.09 0.92
N SER A 137 -22.78 5.27 2.22
CA SER A 137 -23.42 6.39 2.92
C SER A 137 -22.91 7.73 2.44
N ARG A 138 -23.78 8.57 1.90
CA ARG A 138 -23.46 9.93 1.47
C ARG A 138 -22.95 10.84 2.59
N LEU A 139 -23.27 10.52 3.85
CA LEU A 139 -22.79 11.27 5.01
C LEU A 139 -21.29 11.06 5.27
N ALA A 140 -20.72 9.97 4.75
CA ALA A 140 -19.31 9.62 4.93
C ALA A 140 -18.56 9.52 3.59
N VAL A 141 -19.13 10.04 2.49
CA VAL A 141 -18.51 9.92 1.16
C VAL A 141 -17.15 10.63 1.08
N SER A 142 -16.92 11.67 1.89
CA SER A 142 -15.62 12.33 2.03
C SER A 142 -14.53 11.37 2.47
N ASP A 143 -14.84 10.43 3.37
CA ASP A 143 -13.88 9.44 3.86
C ASP A 143 -13.47 8.45 2.76
N ALA A 144 -14.37 8.13 1.81
CA ALA A 144 -13.99 7.39 0.61
C ALA A 144 -12.98 8.17 -0.25
N GLY A 145 -13.19 9.47 -0.44
CA GLY A 145 -12.23 10.34 -1.14
C GLY A 145 -10.87 10.39 -0.43
N CYS A 146 -10.86 10.59 0.88
CA CYS A 146 -9.64 10.56 1.69
C CYS A 146 -8.93 9.20 1.61
N GLY A 147 -9.68 8.09 1.69
CA GLY A 147 -9.15 6.75 1.57
C GLY A 147 -8.48 6.49 0.22
N ALA A 148 -9.11 6.93 -0.88
CA ALA A 148 -8.54 6.80 -2.22
C ALA A 148 -7.21 7.57 -2.36
N VAL A 149 -7.13 8.79 -1.83
CA VAL A 149 -5.90 9.60 -1.83
C VAL A 149 -4.80 8.93 -1.02
N CYS A 150 -5.11 8.42 0.18
CA CYS A 150 -4.13 7.69 1.01
C CYS A 150 -3.63 6.42 0.31
N CYS A 151 -4.52 5.60 -0.25
CA CYS A 151 -4.12 4.39 -0.98
C CYS A 151 -3.30 4.71 -2.24
N LYS A 152 -3.62 5.79 -2.96
CA LYS A 152 -2.79 6.28 -4.08
C LYS A 152 -1.40 6.70 -3.63
N ALA A 153 -1.30 7.46 -2.53
CA ALA A 153 -0.02 7.86 -1.97
C ALA A 153 0.82 6.65 -1.55
N ALA A 154 0.19 5.65 -0.92
CA ALA A 154 0.83 4.38 -0.55
C ALA A 154 1.32 3.60 -1.78
N LEU A 155 0.49 3.49 -2.82
CA LEU A 155 0.82 2.85 -4.10
C LEU A 155 2.06 3.51 -4.74
N GLN A 156 2.08 4.84 -4.79
CA GLN A 156 3.21 5.60 -5.34
C GLN A 156 4.47 5.46 -4.49
N ALA A 157 4.35 5.57 -3.16
CA ALA A 157 5.49 5.42 -2.24
C ALA A 157 6.10 4.01 -2.32
N ALA A 158 5.28 2.96 -2.34
CA ALA A 158 5.75 1.58 -2.48
C ALA A 158 6.49 1.37 -3.81
N SER A 159 6.02 1.95 -4.91
CA SER A 159 6.68 1.82 -6.22
C SER A 159 8.11 2.36 -6.23
N LEU A 160 8.40 3.42 -5.49
CA LEU A 160 9.76 3.97 -5.38
C LEU A 160 10.71 2.98 -4.72
N ASN A 161 10.24 2.18 -3.76
CA ASN A 161 11.04 1.12 -3.13
C ASN A 161 11.30 -0.05 -4.10
N VAL A 162 10.39 -0.32 -5.05
CA VAL A 162 10.67 -1.27 -6.13
C VAL A 162 11.72 -0.69 -7.08
N PHE A 163 11.53 0.53 -7.57
CA PHE A 163 12.38 1.13 -8.60
C PHE A 163 13.83 1.36 -8.14
N ILE A 164 14.06 1.78 -6.88
CA ILE A 164 15.41 1.92 -6.35
C ILE A 164 16.15 0.58 -6.31
N ASN A 165 15.44 -0.50 -5.99
CA ASN A 165 16.00 -1.84 -5.94
C ASN A 165 16.22 -2.42 -7.34
N THR A 166 15.24 -2.37 -8.24
CA THR A 166 15.36 -2.89 -9.61
C THR A 166 16.45 -2.19 -10.41
N LYS A 167 16.80 -0.93 -10.07
CA LYS A 167 17.94 -0.21 -10.68
C LYS A 167 19.26 -0.95 -10.51
N THR A 168 19.43 -1.70 -9.42
CA THR A 168 20.67 -2.41 -9.07
C THR A 168 20.71 -3.86 -9.56
N LEU A 169 19.59 -4.43 -10.01
CA LEU A 169 19.53 -5.79 -10.55
C LEU A 169 20.38 -5.91 -11.82
N LYS A 170 21.21 -6.96 -11.89
CA LYS A 170 21.98 -7.31 -13.08
C LYS A 170 21.10 -7.93 -14.16
N ASN A 171 20.14 -8.75 -13.77
CA ASN A 171 19.11 -9.27 -14.69
C ASN A 171 18.17 -8.13 -15.11
N ARG A 172 18.52 -7.44 -16.21
CA ARG A 172 17.77 -6.30 -16.72
C ARG A 172 16.38 -6.68 -17.22
N GLU A 173 16.24 -7.86 -17.81
CA GLU A 173 14.94 -8.37 -18.26
C GLU A 173 13.95 -8.48 -17.07
N LYS A 174 14.39 -9.08 -15.96
CA LYS A 174 13.59 -9.19 -14.75
C LYS A 174 13.26 -7.84 -14.11
N ALA A 175 14.23 -6.92 -14.10
CA ALA A 175 14.02 -5.55 -13.62
C ALA A 175 12.97 -4.80 -14.47
N GLU A 176 13.02 -4.93 -15.78
CA GLU A 176 12.07 -4.30 -16.71
C GLU A 176 10.66 -4.90 -16.58
N GLU A 177 10.55 -6.23 -16.44
CA GLU A 177 9.28 -6.91 -16.15
C GLU A 177 8.62 -6.37 -14.87
N MET A 178 9.37 -6.28 -13.77
CA MET A 178 8.89 -5.77 -12.49
C MET A 178 8.49 -4.29 -12.60
N ASN A 179 9.31 -3.47 -13.25
CA ASN A 179 9.03 -2.06 -13.47
C ASN A 179 7.75 -1.86 -14.31
N ALA A 180 7.59 -2.63 -15.39
CA ALA A 180 6.41 -2.57 -16.24
C ALA A 180 5.13 -2.95 -15.46
N TYR A 181 5.21 -3.97 -14.60
CA TYR A 181 4.11 -4.37 -13.73
C TYR A 181 3.71 -3.25 -12.76
N CYS A 182 4.70 -2.63 -12.11
CA CYS A 182 4.46 -1.49 -11.21
C CYS A 182 3.88 -0.27 -11.95
N LEU A 183 4.42 0.07 -13.12
CA LEU A 183 3.93 1.20 -13.92
C LEU A 183 2.48 0.99 -14.39
N LYS A 184 2.10 -0.24 -14.72
CA LYS A 184 0.70 -0.58 -15.03
C LYS A 184 -0.22 -0.30 -13.85
N MET A 185 0.14 -0.77 -12.65
CA MET A 185 -0.64 -0.51 -11.42
C MET A 185 -0.75 0.99 -11.13
N LEU A 186 0.35 1.73 -11.23
CA LEU A 186 0.36 3.19 -11.04
C LEU A 186 -0.58 3.91 -12.01
N SER A 187 -0.55 3.53 -13.29
CA SER A 187 -1.38 4.15 -14.32
C SER A 187 -2.87 3.86 -14.10
N GLU A 188 -3.21 2.58 -13.90
CA GLU A 188 -4.60 2.14 -13.80
C GLU A 188 -5.25 2.60 -12.49
N TYR A 189 -4.66 2.25 -11.37
CA TYR A 189 -5.25 2.53 -10.05
C TYR A 189 -4.98 3.95 -9.56
N GLY A 190 -3.91 4.58 -10.02
CA GLY A 190 -3.67 5.99 -9.80
C GLY A 190 -4.77 6.85 -10.44
N ALA A 191 -5.16 6.54 -11.69
CA ALA A 191 -6.26 7.20 -12.38
C ALA A 191 -7.62 6.93 -11.70
N MET A 192 -7.85 5.67 -11.26
CA MET A 192 -9.06 5.31 -10.53
C MET A 192 -9.20 6.09 -9.20
N ALA A 193 -8.12 6.24 -8.46
CA ALA A 193 -8.13 7.02 -7.21
C ALA A 193 -8.42 8.51 -7.48
N ASP A 194 -7.87 9.09 -8.57
CA ASP A 194 -8.17 10.46 -8.99
C ASP A 194 -9.64 10.61 -9.40
N GLU A 195 -10.20 9.63 -10.10
CA GLU A 195 -11.63 9.60 -10.45
C GLU A 195 -12.52 9.64 -9.20
N ILE A 196 -12.20 8.78 -8.20
CA ILE A 196 -12.93 8.74 -6.92
C ILE A 196 -12.86 10.11 -6.24
N PHE A 197 -11.66 10.67 -6.08
CA PHE A 197 -11.45 11.97 -5.46
C PHE A 197 -12.25 13.08 -6.18
N ASN A 198 -12.15 13.15 -7.51
CA ASN A 198 -12.82 14.19 -8.30
C ASN A 198 -14.35 14.05 -8.25
N THR A 199 -14.87 12.81 -8.26
CA THR A 199 -16.30 12.54 -8.13
C THR A 199 -16.84 12.98 -6.76
N VAL A 200 -16.11 12.65 -5.69
CA VAL A 200 -16.46 13.06 -4.32
C VAL A 200 -16.42 14.56 -4.20
N LYS A 201 -15.34 15.22 -4.68
CA LYS A 201 -15.18 16.68 -4.66
C LYS A 201 -16.30 17.39 -5.42
N ALA A 202 -16.63 16.93 -6.62
CA ALA A 202 -17.71 17.51 -7.43
C ALA A 202 -19.07 17.44 -6.71
N GLY A 203 -19.29 16.38 -5.91
CA GLY A 203 -20.48 16.23 -5.08
C GLY A 203 -20.66 17.31 -4.02
N PHE A 204 -19.60 18.08 -3.71
CA PHE A 204 -19.64 19.23 -2.80
C PHE A 204 -19.84 20.59 -3.51
N GLY A 205 -19.90 20.59 -4.85
CA GLY A 205 -20.11 21.82 -5.64
C GLY A 205 -18.87 22.71 -5.79
N VAL A 206 -17.66 22.11 -5.66
CA VAL A 206 -16.37 22.80 -5.80
C VAL A 206 -15.48 22.15 -6.85
#